data_7ca161fec6cb84c23d60fff6665ca48a
#
_entry.id   7ca161fec6cb84c23d60fff6665ca48a
#
_cell.length_a   1.000
_cell.length_b   1.000
_cell.length_c   1.000
_cell.angle_alpha   90.00
_cell.angle_beta   90.00
_cell.angle_gamma   90.00
#
_symmetry.space_group_name_H-M   'P 1'
#
loop_
_entity.id
_entity.type
_entity.pdbx_description
1 polymer ?
#
loop_
_entity_poly.entity_id
_entity_poly.type
_entity_poly.pdbx_seq_one_letter_code
_entity_poly.pdbx_strand_id
1 'polypeptide(L)'
;RETQSIPVGASALPPGSIEYWAGIAERNRDLIAFGRPPPGGALDRGWHYAAGVQYGLDRRTTIGASGHSLFLDARRRDYAEINLQRTVGPLLLNLSGAQEFGQGRAYRAEFIGKIGSINLHGESFFTDGPFTSGLIDANERSSHRIEFDTLTRVGRIPVPLSLGLRRSTQRDGRDVNELLGRASLILPRMSLTGFVIRRFGEGGF
;
A
#
# COMPACT_ATOMS: atom_id res chain seq x y z
N ARG A 1 0.49 20.37 -18.75
CA ARG A 1 0.97 19.71 -17.51
C ARG A 1 -0.10 19.95 -16.46
N GLU A 2 -1.03 19.05 -16.31
CA GLU A 2 -1.92 19.02 -15.16
C GLU A 2 -1.12 18.49 -13.98
N THR A 3 -0.86 19.35 -13.01
CA THR A 3 -0.32 18.96 -11.72
C THR A 3 -1.52 18.58 -10.88
N GLN A 4 -1.87 17.32 -10.82
CA GLN A 4 -2.79 16.81 -9.83
C GLN A 4 -2.06 16.84 -8.48
N SER A 5 -2.31 17.87 -7.69
CA SER A 5 -1.93 17.86 -6.28
C SER A 5 -2.89 16.91 -5.58
N ILE A 6 -2.44 15.69 -5.34
CA ILE A 6 -3.10 14.80 -4.38
C ILE A 6 -2.85 15.43 -3.01
N PRO A 7 -3.87 15.91 -2.30
CA PRO A 7 -3.67 16.39 -0.96
C PRO A 7 -3.18 15.21 -0.11
N VAL A 8 -1.90 15.21 0.24
CA VAL A 8 -1.35 14.34 1.28
C VAL A 8 -1.82 14.87 2.62
N GLY A 9 -3.02 14.55 2.95
CA GLY A 9 -3.76 14.99 4.11
C GLY A 9 -5.19 14.53 3.92
N ALA A 10 -5.39 13.22 3.84
CA ALA A 10 -6.71 12.67 4.02
C ALA A 10 -7.12 12.97 5.46
N SER A 11 -7.63 14.20 5.68
CA SER A 11 -8.32 14.52 6.92
C SER A 11 -9.49 13.53 7.04
N ALA A 12 -9.68 13.01 8.24
CA ALA A 12 -10.89 12.24 8.54
C ALA A 12 -12.12 13.03 8.07
N LEU A 13 -13.15 12.35 7.61
CA LEU A 13 -14.39 12.97 7.22
C LEU A 13 -14.95 13.81 8.37
N PRO A 14 -15.60 14.94 8.11
CA PRO A 14 -16.27 15.71 9.14
C PRO A 14 -17.23 14.83 9.95
N PRO A 15 -17.37 15.04 11.27
CA PRO A 15 -18.27 14.26 12.10
C PRO A 15 -19.70 14.27 11.55
N GLY A 16 -20.29 13.08 11.42
CA GLY A 16 -21.66 12.90 10.91
C GLY A 16 -21.77 12.95 9.38
N SER A 17 -20.71 13.25 8.64
CA SER A 17 -20.74 13.20 7.18
C SER A 17 -20.65 11.78 6.65
N ILE A 18 -21.35 11.55 5.54
CA ILE A 18 -21.32 10.29 4.80
C ILE A 18 -20.79 10.58 3.41
N GLU A 19 -19.84 9.79 2.98
CA GLU A 19 -19.37 9.72 1.60
C GLU A 19 -19.66 8.34 1.03
N TYR A 20 -20.16 8.28 -0.21
CA TYR A 20 -20.38 7.03 -0.93
C TYR A 20 -19.82 7.13 -2.34
N TRP A 21 -19.40 6.02 -2.87
CA TRP A 21 -18.89 5.92 -4.22
C TRP A 21 -19.29 4.57 -4.85
N ALA A 22 -19.41 4.55 -6.16
CA ALA A 22 -19.60 3.34 -6.92
C ALA A 22 -18.87 3.49 -8.26
N GLY A 23 -18.34 2.40 -8.74
CA GLY A 23 -17.62 2.37 -10.01
C GLY A 23 -17.82 1.03 -10.73
N ILE A 24 -17.83 1.12 -12.04
CA ILE A 24 -17.82 -0.02 -12.94
C ILE A 24 -16.73 0.23 -13.98
N ALA A 25 -15.89 -0.76 -14.22
CA ALA A 25 -14.86 -0.69 -15.23
C ALA A 25 -14.79 -1.99 -16.01
N GLU A 26 -14.63 -1.90 -17.32
CA GLU A 26 -14.32 -3.04 -18.17
C GLU A 26 -12.86 -2.98 -18.59
N ARG A 27 -12.10 -4.00 -18.26
CA ARG A 27 -10.73 -4.16 -18.74
C ARG A 27 -10.72 -5.04 -19.98
N ASN A 28 -11.01 -4.43 -21.14
CA ASN A 28 -11.14 -5.17 -22.40
C ASN A 28 -9.94 -5.07 -23.33
N ARG A 29 -9.11 -4.04 -23.18
CA ARG A 29 -7.92 -3.82 -24.00
C ARG A 29 -6.88 -3.03 -23.23
N ASP A 30 -5.63 -3.41 -23.38
CA ASP A 30 -4.52 -2.51 -23.10
C ASP A 30 -4.56 -1.40 -24.17
N LEU A 31 -5.22 -0.29 -23.84
CA LEU A 31 -5.28 0.88 -24.72
C LEU A 31 -3.88 1.45 -25.00
N ILE A 32 -2.93 1.19 -24.10
CA ILE A 32 -1.53 1.57 -24.26
C ILE A 32 -0.69 0.47 -23.59
N ALA A 33 -0.18 -0.46 -24.37
CA ALA A 33 0.80 -1.45 -23.91
C ALA A 33 2.20 -0.82 -23.82
N PHE A 34 2.38 0.18 -22.98
CA PHE A 34 3.70 0.64 -22.56
C PHE A 34 4.10 -0.10 -21.29
N GLY A 35 4.83 -1.18 -21.48
CA GLY A 35 5.43 -1.94 -20.41
C GLY A 35 4.89 -3.37 -20.31
N ARG A 36 5.77 -4.25 -19.90
CA ARG A 36 5.44 -5.64 -19.59
C ARG A 36 4.54 -5.65 -18.36
N PRO A 37 3.37 -6.31 -18.38
CA PRO A 37 2.57 -6.46 -17.19
C PRO A 37 3.44 -7.08 -16.09
N PRO A 38 3.32 -6.63 -14.83
CA PRO A 38 4.09 -7.22 -13.73
C PRO A 38 3.83 -8.73 -13.69
N PRO A 39 4.85 -9.55 -13.46
CA PRO A 39 4.67 -10.99 -13.31
C PRO A 39 3.86 -11.23 -12.03
N GLY A 40 2.73 -11.90 -12.16
CA GLY A 40 1.83 -12.26 -11.06
C GLY A 40 0.70 -11.24 -10.85
N GLY A 41 -0.55 -11.68 -11.02
CA GLY A 41 -1.75 -10.93 -10.65
C GLY A 41 -2.21 -9.91 -11.67
N ALA A 42 -2.09 -10.17 -12.95
CA ALA A 42 -2.79 -9.39 -13.96
C ALA A 42 -4.30 -9.53 -13.72
N LEU A 43 -4.98 -8.39 -13.52
CA LEU A 43 -6.44 -8.34 -13.61
C LEU A 43 -6.83 -8.88 -14.99
N ASP A 44 -7.54 -9.98 -15.01
CA ASP A 44 -8.03 -10.58 -16.25
C ASP A 44 -9.05 -9.67 -16.92
N ARG A 45 -9.25 -9.88 -18.22
CA ARG A 45 -10.28 -9.17 -18.98
C ARG A 45 -11.66 -9.46 -18.38
N GLY A 46 -12.44 -8.43 -18.15
CA GLY A 46 -13.78 -8.56 -17.63
C GLY A 46 -14.30 -7.31 -16.94
N TRP A 47 -15.54 -7.37 -16.52
CA TRP A 47 -16.18 -6.31 -15.77
C TRP A 47 -15.77 -6.36 -14.30
N HIS A 48 -15.36 -5.22 -13.77
CA HIS A 48 -15.03 -5.00 -12.38
C HIS A 48 -16.04 -4.03 -11.78
N TYR A 49 -16.53 -4.35 -10.60
CA TYR A 49 -17.49 -3.53 -9.86
C TYR A 49 -16.92 -3.20 -8.51
N ALA A 50 -17.15 -1.99 -8.05
CA ALA A 50 -16.78 -1.59 -6.71
C ALA A 50 -17.76 -0.56 -6.19
N ALA A 51 -18.15 -0.66 -4.92
CA ALA A 51 -18.95 0.34 -4.24
C ALA A 51 -18.54 0.41 -2.77
N GLY A 52 -18.67 1.58 -2.18
CA GLY A 52 -18.34 1.76 -0.78
C GLY A 52 -19.03 2.97 -0.17
N VAL A 53 -18.98 2.99 1.15
CA VAL A 53 -19.48 4.06 1.99
C VAL A 53 -18.48 4.34 3.10
N GLN A 54 -18.33 5.62 3.45
CA GLN A 54 -17.52 6.06 4.57
C GLN A 54 -18.35 6.99 5.47
N TYR A 55 -18.08 6.96 6.76
CA TYR A 55 -18.75 7.76 7.78
C TYR A 55 -17.75 8.40 8.72
N GLY A 56 -17.84 9.72 8.90
CA GLY A 56 -17.06 10.46 9.88
C GLY A 56 -17.61 10.27 11.29
N LEU A 57 -16.93 9.49 12.14
CA LEU A 57 -17.32 9.27 13.54
C LEU A 57 -17.02 10.50 14.39
N ASP A 58 -15.83 11.04 14.24
CA ASP A 58 -15.37 12.25 14.92
C ASP A 58 -14.38 13.01 14.03
N ARG A 59 -13.79 14.10 14.52
CA ARG A 59 -12.84 14.94 13.76
C ARG A 59 -11.55 14.23 13.37
N ARG A 60 -11.30 13.03 13.88
CA ARG A 60 -10.06 12.27 13.68
C ARG A 60 -10.29 10.86 13.19
N THR A 61 -11.55 10.41 13.15
CA THR A 61 -11.88 9.00 12.89
C THR A 61 -12.93 8.88 11.79
N THR A 62 -12.61 8.11 10.76
CA THR A 62 -13.52 7.70 9.70
C THR A 62 -13.59 6.18 9.68
N ILE A 63 -14.79 5.63 9.54
CA ILE A 63 -15.01 4.22 9.26
C ILE A 63 -15.59 4.05 7.87
N GLY A 64 -15.32 2.93 7.24
CA GLY A 64 -15.86 2.63 5.93
C GLY A 64 -16.11 1.16 5.72
N ALA A 65 -16.95 0.87 4.72
CA ALA A 65 -17.17 -0.46 4.21
C ALA A 65 -17.26 -0.38 2.69
N SER A 66 -16.74 -1.41 2.01
CA SER A 66 -16.79 -1.51 0.56
C SER A 66 -16.97 -2.95 0.10
N GLY A 67 -17.53 -3.10 -1.10
CA GLY A 67 -17.63 -4.35 -1.81
C GLY A 67 -16.97 -4.24 -3.17
N HIS A 68 -16.28 -5.30 -3.58
CA HIS A 68 -15.56 -5.35 -4.84
C HIS A 68 -15.88 -6.69 -5.53
N SER A 69 -16.10 -6.65 -6.82
CA SER A 69 -16.24 -7.84 -7.66
C SER A 69 -15.23 -7.73 -8.79
N LEU A 70 -14.19 -8.54 -8.73
CA LEU A 70 -13.03 -8.47 -9.61
C LEU A 70 -12.90 -9.76 -10.42
N PHE A 71 -12.30 -9.66 -11.60
CA PHE A 71 -11.94 -10.82 -12.40
C PHE A 71 -10.44 -11.06 -12.26
N LEU A 72 -10.04 -12.10 -11.52
CA LEU A 72 -8.66 -12.46 -11.23
C LEU A 72 -8.43 -13.94 -11.52
N ASP A 73 -7.34 -14.31 -12.17
CA ASP A 73 -6.97 -15.68 -12.50
C ASP A 73 -8.11 -16.43 -13.22
N ALA A 74 -8.71 -15.78 -14.24
CA ALA A 74 -9.84 -16.31 -15.01
C ALA A 74 -11.11 -16.62 -14.20
N ARG A 75 -11.25 -16.08 -12.99
CA ARG A 75 -12.41 -16.27 -12.12
C ARG A 75 -12.92 -14.96 -11.54
N ARG A 76 -14.22 -14.89 -11.36
CA ARG A 76 -14.82 -13.80 -10.59
C ARG A 76 -14.62 -14.06 -9.10
N ARG A 77 -14.19 -13.00 -8.42
CA ARG A 77 -13.94 -13.01 -6.98
C ARG A 77 -14.63 -11.82 -6.36
N ASP A 78 -15.37 -12.08 -5.32
CA ASP A 78 -16.14 -11.07 -4.62
C ASP A 78 -15.53 -10.83 -3.24
N TYR A 79 -15.43 -9.57 -2.87
CA TYR A 79 -14.79 -9.13 -1.64
C TYR A 79 -15.70 -8.19 -0.87
N ALA A 80 -15.64 -8.29 0.43
CA ALA A 80 -16.11 -7.25 1.34
C ALA A 80 -14.93 -6.74 2.16
N GLU A 81 -14.86 -5.44 2.35
CA GLU A 81 -13.82 -4.78 3.13
C GLU A 81 -14.44 -3.83 4.14
N ILE A 82 -13.85 -3.77 5.32
CA ILE A 82 -14.09 -2.74 6.34
C ILE A 82 -12.79 -2.01 6.58
N ASN A 83 -12.87 -0.70 6.81
CA ASN A 83 -11.70 0.12 7.10
C ASN A 83 -11.97 1.10 8.24
N LEU A 84 -10.92 1.44 8.95
CA LEU A 84 -10.87 2.46 9.99
C LEU A 84 -9.67 3.35 9.71
N GLN A 85 -9.90 4.63 9.56
CA GLN A 85 -8.87 5.64 9.46
C GLN A 85 -8.90 6.53 10.69
N ARG A 86 -7.76 6.76 11.32
CA ARG A 86 -7.67 7.62 12.50
C ARG A 86 -6.38 8.43 12.54
N THR A 87 -6.52 9.73 12.83
CA THR A 87 -5.38 10.60 13.07
C THR A 87 -5.00 10.58 14.55
N VAL A 88 -3.74 10.23 14.85
CA VAL A 88 -3.18 10.17 16.21
C VAL A 88 -1.91 11.02 16.25
N GLY A 89 -2.02 12.24 16.78
CA GLY A 89 -0.93 13.21 16.73
C GLY A 89 -0.49 13.50 15.29
N PRO A 90 0.79 13.32 14.96
CA PRO A 90 1.30 13.54 13.61
C PRO A 90 1.14 12.32 12.67
N LEU A 91 0.50 11.25 13.13
CA LEU A 91 0.34 10.01 12.40
C LEU A 91 -1.10 9.82 11.92
N LEU A 92 -1.25 9.32 10.72
CA LEU A 92 -2.47 8.76 10.17
C LEU A 92 -2.38 7.24 10.24
N LEU A 93 -3.32 6.61 10.91
CA LEU A 93 -3.46 5.16 11.01
C LEU A 93 -4.59 4.70 10.11
N ASN A 94 -4.34 3.67 9.31
CA ASN A 94 -5.33 2.96 8.51
C ASN A 94 -5.33 1.49 8.92
N LEU A 95 -6.50 0.99 9.29
CA LEU A 95 -6.71 -0.43 9.57
C LEU A 95 -7.76 -0.93 8.60
N SER A 96 -7.51 -2.04 7.94
CA SER A 96 -8.51 -2.69 7.10
C SER A 96 -8.56 -4.19 7.30
N GLY A 97 -9.74 -4.75 7.09
CA GLY A 97 -9.98 -6.17 7.05
C GLY A 97 -10.84 -6.50 5.83
N ALA A 98 -10.40 -7.45 5.04
CA ALA A 98 -11.08 -7.90 3.84
C ALA A 98 -11.40 -9.40 3.91
N GLN A 99 -12.56 -9.78 3.40
CA GLN A 99 -12.99 -11.15 3.22
C GLN A 99 -13.14 -11.41 1.72
N GLU A 100 -12.44 -12.40 1.19
CA GLU A 100 -12.73 -13.01 -0.10
C GLU A 100 -13.77 -14.11 0.11
N PHE A 101 -14.95 -13.99 -0.52
CA PHE A 101 -16.02 -14.95 -0.31
C PHE A 101 -15.66 -16.35 -0.84
N GLY A 102 -15.82 -17.35 0.04
CA GLY A 102 -15.49 -18.74 -0.26
C GLY A 102 -14.00 -19.08 -0.18
N GLN A 103 -13.14 -18.14 0.24
CA GLN A 103 -11.69 -18.29 0.32
C GLN A 103 -11.15 -17.84 1.69
N GLY A 104 -10.34 -16.80 1.72
CA GLY A 104 -9.61 -16.35 2.88
C GLY A 104 -9.94 -14.92 3.32
N ARG A 105 -9.17 -14.46 4.28
CA ARG A 105 -9.23 -13.11 4.85
C ARG A 105 -7.89 -12.43 4.75
N ALA A 106 -7.92 -11.12 4.70
CA ALA A 106 -6.71 -10.29 4.80
C ALA A 106 -6.92 -9.18 5.81
N TYR A 107 -5.86 -8.83 6.49
CA TYR A 107 -5.81 -7.73 7.46
C TYR A 107 -4.63 -6.85 7.13
N ARG A 108 -4.83 -5.55 7.16
CA ARG A 108 -3.79 -4.56 6.92
C ARG A 108 -3.83 -3.49 7.99
N ALA A 109 -2.67 -3.14 8.48
CA ALA A 109 -2.46 -1.96 9.31
C ALA A 109 -1.38 -1.11 8.66
N GLU A 110 -1.63 0.17 8.52
CA GLU A 110 -0.70 1.13 7.92
C GLU A 110 -0.64 2.38 8.80
N PHE A 111 0.53 2.97 8.91
CA PHE A 111 0.68 4.31 9.46
C PHE A 111 1.56 5.16 8.56
N ILE A 112 1.17 6.40 8.42
CA ILE A 112 1.90 7.40 7.65
C ILE A 112 1.97 8.67 8.49
N GLY A 113 3.11 9.32 8.51
CA GLY A 113 3.22 10.60 9.19
C GLY A 113 4.60 11.20 9.15
N LYS A 114 4.73 12.31 9.91
CA LYS A 114 5.98 13.06 9.96
C LYS A 114 6.27 13.46 11.40
N ILE A 115 7.46 13.10 11.89
CA ILE A 115 7.96 13.49 13.20
C ILE A 115 9.23 14.32 13.00
N GLY A 116 9.15 15.62 13.29
CA GLY A 116 10.24 16.54 12.99
C GLY A 116 10.54 16.60 11.49
N SER A 117 11.75 16.24 11.09
CA SER A 117 12.19 16.17 9.68
C SER A 117 12.04 14.77 9.07
N ILE A 118 11.59 13.79 9.83
CA ILE A 118 11.53 12.39 9.40
C ILE A 118 10.10 12.07 8.98
N ASN A 119 9.92 11.62 7.73
CA ASN A 119 8.70 10.99 7.29
C ASN A 119 8.76 9.50 7.66
N LEU A 120 7.65 9.00 8.16
CA LEU A 120 7.49 7.61 8.60
C LEU A 120 6.39 6.97 7.79
N HIS A 121 6.64 5.77 7.31
CA HIS A 121 5.64 4.91 6.71
C HIS A 121 5.84 3.51 7.25
N GLY A 122 4.79 2.90 7.76
CA GLY A 122 4.81 1.51 8.18
C GLY A 122 3.58 0.79 7.71
N GLU A 123 3.76 -0.44 7.31
CA GLU A 123 2.71 -1.32 6.83
C GLU A 123 2.88 -2.71 7.40
N SER A 124 1.80 -3.28 7.85
CA SER A 124 1.71 -4.67 8.30
C SER A 124 0.53 -5.33 7.61
N PHE A 125 0.78 -6.47 7.02
CA PHE A 125 -0.19 -7.24 6.27
C PHE A 125 -0.16 -8.70 6.74
N PHE A 126 -1.34 -9.32 6.82
CA PHE A 126 -1.51 -10.72 7.18
C PHE A 126 -2.68 -11.33 6.43
N THR A 127 -2.52 -12.57 5.92
CA THR A 127 -3.61 -13.35 5.33
C THR A 127 -3.91 -14.61 6.14
N ASP A 128 -5.19 -14.89 6.29
CA ASP A 128 -5.71 -16.15 6.82
C ASP A 128 -6.44 -16.87 5.67
N GLY A 129 -6.00 -18.09 5.38
CA GLY A 129 -6.49 -18.84 4.23
C GLY A 129 -5.95 -18.36 2.87
N PRO A 130 -6.48 -18.92 1.77
CA PRO A 130 -6.05 -18.59 0.40
C PRO A 130 -6.72 -17.30 -0.08
N PHE A 131 -6.30 -16.16 0.46
CA PHE A 131 -6.74 -14.86 -0.01
C PHE A 131 -5.97 -14.45 -1.27
N THR A 132 -6.68 -14.00 -2.30
CA THR A 132 -6.09 -13.59 -3.58
C THR A 132 -6.25 -12.08 -3.77
N SER A 133 -5.18 -11.42 -4.16
CA SER A 133 -5.20 -9.98 -4.45
C SER A 133 -4.24 -9.67 -5.60
N GLY A 134 -4.58 -8.70 -6.42
CA GLY A 134 -3.68 -8.21 -7.46
C GLY A 134 -2.45 -7.45 -6.92
N LEU A 135 -2.39 -7.17 -5.62
CA LEU A 135 -1.32 -6.38 -4.99
C LEU A 135 -0.42 -7.21 -4.08
N ILE A 136 -0.84 -8.42 -3.70
CA ILE A 136 -0.17 -9.26 -2.73
C ILE A 136 0.35 -10.49 -3.45
N ASP A 137 1.61 -10.86 -3.19
CA ASP A 137 2.15 -12.12 -3.70
C ASP A 137 1.33 -13.29 -3.12
N ALA A 138 0.84 -14.17 -3.99
CA ALA A 138 0.04 -15.33 -3.61
C ALA A 138 0.76 -16.25 -2.61
N ASN A 139 2.08 -16.24 -2.61
CA ASN A 139 2.92 -17.02 -1.70
C ASN A 139 3.16 -16.32 -0.35
N GLU A 140 2.87 -15.04 -0.22
CA GLU A 140 3.11 -14.29 0.99
C GLU A 140 1.95 -14.46 1.98
N ARG A 141 2.26 -14.88 3.20
CA ARG A 141 1.31 -15.00 4.30
C ARG A 141 1.24 -13.72 5.12
N SER A 142 2.39 -13.12 5.39
CA SER A 142 2.46 -11.85 6.11
C SER A 142 3.65 -11.03 5.65
N SER A 143 3.52 -9.72 5.74
CA SER A 143 4.58 -8.76 5.45
C SER A 143 4.51 -7.60 6.44
N HIS A 144 5.66 -7.20 6.92
CA HIS A 144 5.83 -6.05 7.81
C HIS A 144 6.91 -5.17 7.22
N ARG A 145 6.60 -3.91 6.98
CA ARG A 145 7.51 -2.93 6.39
C ARG A 145 7.50 -1.67 7.21
N ILE A 146 8.66 -1.10 7.42
CA ILE A 146 8.81 0.25 7.99
C ILE A 146 9.83 1.02 7.16
N GLU A 147 9.52 2.26 6.86
CA GLU A 147 10.34 3.16 6.07
C GLU A 147 10.50 4.50 6.79
N PHE A 148 11.68 5.03 6.69
CA PHE A 148 12.09 6.33 7.21
C PHE A 148 12.70 7.12 6.08
N ASP A 149 12.13 8.30 5.81
CA ASP A 149 12.66 9.22 4.83
C ASP A 149 12.97 10.55 5.50
N THR A 150 14.12 11.11 5.20
CA THR A 150 14.49 12.43 5.68
C THR A 150 15.28 13.19 4.64
N LEU A 151 15.22 14.51 4.73
CA LEU A 151 16.05 15.40 3.96
C LEU A 151 17.08 16.05 4.90
N THR A 152 18.33 15.68 4.73
CA THR A 152 19.46 16.34 5.42
C THR A 152 20.23 17.23 4.46
N ARG A 153 21.26 17.89 4.94
CA ARG A 153 22.14 18.73 4.13
C ARG A 153 23.60 18.49 4.51
N VAL A 154 24.46 18.42 3.50
CA VAL A 154 25.91 18.43 3.65
C VAL A 154 26.40 19.75 3.07
N GLY A 155 26.69 20.72 3.96
CA GLY A 155 26.88 22.10 3.58
C GLY A 155 25.62 22.72 2.97
N ARG A 156 25.66 23.09 1.69
CA ARG A 156 24.50 23.62 0.95
C ARG A 156 23.79 22.57 0.09
N ILE A 157 24.30 21.35 0.03
CA ILE A 157 23.79 20.28 -0.83
C ILE A 157 22.69 19.52 -0.09
N PRO A 158 21.45 19.43 -0.61
CA PRO A 158 20.41 18.60 -0.04
C PRO A 158 20.71 17.13 -0.31
N VAL A 159 20.53 16.32 0.73
CA VAL A 159 20.78 14.87 0.72
C VAL A 159 19.53 14.15 1.24
N PRO A 160 18.62 13.75 0.36
CA PRO A 160 17.55 12.81 0.71
C PRO A 160 18.13 11.47 1.13
N LEU A 161 17.67 10.97 2.27
CA LEU A 161 18.02 9.67 2.83
C LEU A 161 16.74 8.86 3.03
N SER A 162 16.78 7.59 2.65
CA SER A 162 15.72 6.61 2.91
C SER A 162 16.32 5.36 3.53
N LEU A 163 15.64 4.82 4.53
CA LEU A 163 15.94 3.54 5.12
C LEU A 163 14.64 2.74 5.23
N GLY A 164 14.64 1.51 4.72
CA GLY A 164 13.51 0.59 4.79
C GLY A 164 13.91 -0.75 5.36
N LEU A 165 13.05 -1.31 6.18
CA LEU A 165 13.13 -2.67 6.70
C LEU A 165 11.85 -3.40 6.32
N ARG A 166 11.98 -4.59 5.75
CA ARG A 166 10.85 -5.47 5.46
C ARG A 166 11.13 -6.86 5.98
N ARG A 167 10.14 -7.45 6.62
CA ARG A 167 10.10 -8.87 6.94
C ARG A 167 8.86 -9.46 6.31
N SER A 168 9.00 -10.54 5.57
CA SER A 168 7.87 -11.29 5.03
C SER A 168 7.99 -12.76 5.40
N THR A 169 6.84 -13.38 5.67
CA THR A 169 6.72 -14.81 5.93
C THR A 169 5.93 -15.41 4.79
N GLN A 170 6.52 -16.38 4.12
CA GLN A 170 5.89 -17.11 3.04
C GLN A 170 4.91 -18.17 3.59
N ARG A 171 4.00 -18.67 2.77
CA ARG A 171 3.04 -19.71 3.15
C ARG A 171 3.71 -21.06 3.48
N ASP A 172 4.88 -21.32 2.94
CA ASP A 172 5.71 -22.47 3.26
C ASP A 172 6.53 -22.32 4.56
N GLY A 173 6.35 -21.21 5.28
CA GLY A 173 6.99 -20.92 6.55
C GLY A 173 8.37 -20.26 6.43
N ARG A 174 8.87 -19.98 5.23
CA ARG A 174 10.13 -19.26 5.05
C ARG A 174 9.99 -17.78 5.37
N ASP A 175 10.94 -17.27 6.15
CA ASP A 175 11.07 -15.86 6.46
C ASP A 175 12.09 -15.19 5.54
N VAL A 176 11.73 -14.04 4.98
CA VAL A 176 12.62 -13.20 4.19
C VAL A 176 12.70 -11.83 4.85
N ASN A 177 13.90 -11.39 5.16
CA ASN A 177 14.18 -10.07 5.68
C ASN A 177 14.91 -9.25 4.62
N GLU A 178 14.51 -7.99 4.45
CA GLU A 178 15.14 -7.08 3.50
C GLU A 178 15.50 -5.77 4.20
N LEU A 179 16.71 -5.31 3.94
CA LEU A 179 17.18 -3.98 4.31
C LEU A 179 17.34 -3.17 3.02
N LEU A 180 16.73 -2.01 2.97
CA LEU A 180 16.79 -1.07 1.85
C LEU A 180 17.40 0.24 2.37
N GLY A 181 18.43 0.70 1.71
CA GLY A 181 19.03 2.01 2.00
C GLY A 181 19.20 2.81 0.71
N ARG A 182 18.85 4.08 0.73
CA ARG A 182 19.05 5.00 -0.39
C ARG A 182 19.56 6.34 0.11
N ALA A 183 20.57 6.87 -0.56
CA ALA A 183 21.05 8.22 -0.37
C ALA A 183 21.22 8.89 -1.73
N SER A 184 20.84 10.16 -1.83
CA SER A 184 20.98 10.93 -3.07
C SER A 184 21.68 12.27 -2.77
N LEU A 185 22.57 12.67 -3.66
CA LEU A 185 23.18 14.01 -3.69
C LEU A 185 22.51 14.79 -4.81
N ILE A 186 21.89 15.91 -4.48
CA ILE A 186 21.23 16.77 -5.48
C ILE A 186 22.12 17.98 -5.73
N LEU A 187 22.78 17.96 -6.86
CA LEU A 187 23.65 19.05 -7.36
C LEU A 187 22.90 19.91 -8.39
N PRO A 188 23.32 21.15 -8.67
CA PRO A 188 22.60 22.08 -9.55
C PRO A 188 22.31 21.56 -10.98
N ARG A 189 23.11 20.62 -11.48
CA ARG A 189 22.98 20.08 -12.85
C ARG A 189 22.92 18.57 -12.93
N MET A 190 23.02 17.87 -11.80
CA MET A 190 23.02 16.40 -11.78
C MET A 190 22.55 15.89 -10.42
N SER A 191 22.03 14.68 -10.39
CA SER A 191 21.80 13.94 -9.15
C SER A 191 22.58 12.65 -9.16
N LEU A 192 23.17 12.31 -8.03
CA LEU A 192 23.85 11.03 -7.82
C LEU A 192 23.09 10.25 -6.76
N THR A 193 22.65 9.05 -7.08
CA THR A 193 21.91 8.19 -6.14
C THR A 193 22.62 6.87 -5.96
N GLY A 194 22.94 6.55 -4.72
CA GLY A 194 23.39 5.23 -4.30
C GLY A 194 22.27 4.50 -3.56
N PHE A 195 22.17 3.20 -3.76
CA PHE A 195 21.24 2.34 -3.02
C PHE A 195 21.91 1.04 -2.60
N VAL A 196 21.44 0.48 -1.49
CA VAL A 196 21.84 -0.83 -0.96
C VAL A 196 20.58 -1.62 -0.71
N ILE A 197 20.56 -2.85 -1.21
CA ILE A 197 19.52 -3.84 -0.93
C ILE A 197 20.22 -5.07 -0.40
N ARG A 198 19.88 -5.48 0.82
CA ARG A 198 20.38 -6.72 1.41
C ARG A 198 19.22 -7.58 1.84
N ARG A 199 19.19 -8.80 1.32
CA ARG A 199 18.25 -9.86 1.70
C ARG A 199 18.96 -10.88 2.59
N PHE A 200 18.29 -11.31 3.65
CA PHE A 200 18.75 -12.37 4.53
C PHE A 200 17.56 -13.15 5.06
N GLY A 201 17.66 -14.47 5.14
CA GLY A 201 16.63 -15.38 5.60
C GLY A 201 17.07 -16.83 5.48
N GLU A 202 16.37 -17.74 6.10
CA GLU A 202 16.61 -19.18 5.93
C GLU A 202 16.20 -19.60 4.52
N GLY A 203 17.18 -19.91 3.71
CA GLY A 203 17.04 -20.30 2.30
C GLY A 203 18.07 -19.56 1.46
N GLY A 204 19.33 -19.68 1.88
CA GLY A 204 20.47 -19.16 1.13
C GLY A 204 20.49 -19.70 -0.29
N PHE A 205 20.99 -18.87 -1.17
CA PHE A 205 21.27 -19.02 -2.58
C PHE A 205 21.39 -20.45 -3.06
#